data_ee575dd13f8417824f1f56bd0f09866b
#
_entry.id   ee575dd13f8417824f1f56bd0f09866b
#
_cell.length_a   1.000
_cell.length_b   1.000
_cell.length_c   1.000
_cell.angle_alpha   90.00
_cell.angle_beta   90.00
_cell.angle_gamma   90.00
#
_symmetry.space_group_name_H-M   'P 1'
#
loop_
_entity.id
_entity.type
_entity.pdbx_description
1 polymer ?
#
loop_
_entity_poly.entity_id
_entity_poly.type
_entity_poly.pdbx_seq_one_letter_code
_entity_poly.pdbx_strand_id
1 'polypeptide(L)'
;DGNNADHYTSSHAEQADELARFIEENHGAFLTNKVYFDAFKRDNSGTYPDVRKRISELLKKGQLLINYTGHGNTTAWSDEYVWTQTDILQSTYTKLPIWVTATCDFTRFDDVNTSAGESVFLNAKSGGIALFTTTRVVVSSGNSALNKELYRNLFERESDGRARTLGEAMMETKRKLSGINKLNFILIGDPALRISYPEYKAQVTAVNGKAISDEPFTFKALEKITVEGEIL
;
A
#
# COMPACT_ATOMS: atom_id res chain seq x y z
N ASP A 1 10.28 10.76 -1.12
CA ASP A 1 11.53 10.03 -1.03
C ASP A 1 12.39 10.32 -2.25
N GLY A 2 13.57 10.86 -2.06
CA GLY A 2 14.51 11.28 -3.08
C GLY A 2 15.03 12.69 -2.85
N ASN A 3 16.32 12.90 -3.02
CA ASN A 3 16.94 14.21 -2.86
C ASN A 3 16.66 15.10 -4.07
N ASN A 4 16.35 16.35 -3.84
CA ASN A 4 15.98 17.38 -4.83
C ASN A 4 17.01 17.64 -5.96
N ALA A 5 18.11 16.90 -5.99
CA ALA A 5 19.17 17.10 -6.98
C ALA A 5 19.04 16.17 -8.21
N ASP A 6 18.29 15.09 -8.12
CA ASP A 6 18.19 14.10 -9.18
C ASP A 6 16.80 14.04 -9.77
N HIS A 7 16.70 13.98 -11.09
CA HIS A 7 15.48 13.74 -11.86
C HIS A 7 14.74 12.41 -11.52
N TYR A 8 15.22 11.68 -10.52
CA TYR A 8 14.65 10.43 -10.03
C TYR A 8 13.64 10.62 -8.88
N THR A 9 13.46 11.83 -8.37
CA THR A 9 12.60 12.10 -7.20
C THR A 9 11.11 11.93 -7.50
N SER A 10 10.69 12.18 -8.72
CA SER A 10 9.32 11.94 -9.17
C SER A 10 9.01 10.46 -9.37
N SER A 11 10.00 9.62 -9.70
CA SER A 11 9.76 8.25 -10.14
C SER A 11 9.10 7.37 -9.08
N HIS A 12 9.45 7.48 -7.80
CA HIS A 12 8.83 6.68 -6.74
C HIS A 12 7.38 7.09 -6.45
N ALA A 13 7.11 8.40 -6.42
CA ALA A 13 5.76 8.92 -6.27
C ALA A 13 4.89 8.56 -7.48
N GLU A 14 5.42 8.68 -8.70
CA GLU A 14 4.73 8.27 -9.93
C GLU A 14 4.43 6.77 -9.94
N GLN A 15 5.39 5.92 -9.55
CA GLN A 15 5.20 4.47 -9.43
C GLN A 15 4.10 4.13 -8.42
N ALA A 16 4.07 4.81 -7.27
CA ALA A 16 3.02 4.63 -6.28
C ALA A 16 1.65 5.12 -6.78
N ASP A 17 1.62 6.25 -7.51
CA ASP A 17 0.39 6.78 -8.10
C ASP A 17 -0.17 5.89 -9.22
N GLU A 18 0.68 5.27 -10.02
CA GLU A 18 0.25 4.29 -11.03
C GLU A 18 -0.47 3.09 -10.39
N LEU A 19 0.03 2.59 -9.24
CA LEU A 19 -0.65 1.52 -8.51
C LEU A 19 -2.00 1.98 -7.94
N ALA A 20 -2.04 3.20 -7.37
CA ALA A 20 -3.28 3.78 -6.86
C ALA A 20 -4.31 3.96 -7.98
N ARG A 21 -3.91 4.49 -9.14
CA ARG A 21 -4.78 4.63 -10.32
C ARG A 21 -5.28 3.26 -10.82
N PHE A 22 -4.41 2.26 -10.86
CA PHE A 22 -4.82 0.91 -11.24
C PHE A 22 -5.98 0.40 -10.36
N ILE A 23 -5.91 0.62 -9.05
CA ILE A 23 -6.99 0.25 -8.13
C ILE A 23 -8.23 1.12 -8.34
N GLU A 24 -8.08 2.44 -8.45
CA GLU A 24 -9.18 3.39 -8.63
C GLU A 24 -9.98 3.11 -9.92
N GLU A 25 -9.28 2.77 -11.01
CA GLU A 25 -9.89 2.55 -12.33
C GLU A 25 -10.48 1.14 -12.49
N ASN A 26 -9.87 0.12 -11.90
CA ASN A 26 -10.24 -1.28 -12.16
C ASN A 26 -10.93 -1.97 -10.98
N HIS A 27 -10.80 -1.43 -9.76
CA HIS A 27 -11.27 -2.05 -8.52
C HIS A 27 -11.95 -1.03 -7.61
N GLY A 28 -12.94 -0.29 -8.12
CA GLY A 28 -13.61 0.83 -7.46
C GLY A 28 -14.29 0.52 -6.12
N ALA A 29 -14.38 -0.75 -5.72
CA ALA A 29 -14.81 -1.14 -4.38
C ALA A 29 -13.75 -0.87 -3.29
N PHE A 30 -12.50 -0.60 -3.67
CA PHE A 30 -11.41 -0.26 -2.76
C PHE A 30 -11.13 1.24 -2.78
N LEU A 31 -10.90 1.82 -1.60
CA LEU A 31 -10.53 3.22 -1.45
C LEU A 31 -9.02 3.34 -1.28
N THR A 32 -8.41 4.22 -2.05
CA THR A 32 -6.98 4.54 -1.94
C THR A 32 -6.74 5.74 -1.02
N ASN A 33 -5.69 5.65 -0.20
CA ASN A 33 -5.21 6.75 0.63
C ASN A 33 -3.77 7.07 0.18
N LYS A 34 -3.60 8.17 -0.54
CA LYS A 34 -2.29 8.60 -1.07
C LYS A 34 -1.55 9.44 -0.02
N VAL A 35 -0.31 9.09 0.26
CA VAL A 35 0.56 9.80 1.22
C VAL A 35 1.88 10.09 0.51
N TYR A 36 1.99 11.25 -0.13
CA TYR A 36 3.19 11.70 -0.83
C TYR A 36 3.89 12.77 -0.01
N PHE A 37 5.21 12.65 0.16
CA PHE A 37 5.98 13.54 1.05
C PHE A 37 5.89 15.01 0.63
N ASP A 38 5.85 15.28 -0.68
CA ASP A 38 5.74 16.64 -1.23
C ASP A 38 4.46 17.39 -0.81
N ALA A 39 3.44 16.66 -0.37
CA ALA A 39 2.22 17.26 0.18
C ALA A 39 2.36 17.70 1.65
N PHE A 40 3.52 17.44 2.29
CA PHE A 40 3.76 17.71 3.70
C PHE A 40 4.98 18.58 3.91
N LYS A 41 4.97 19.31 5.02
CA LYS A 41 6.09 20.17 5.36
C LYS A 41 7.25 19.36 5.95
N ARG A 42 8.43 19.52 5.37
CA ARG A 42 9.69 19.02 5.93
C ARG A 42 10.09 19.91 7.11
N ASP A 43 10.48 19.32 8.22
CA ASP A 43 10.95 20.06 9.38
C ASP A 43 12.44 20.44 9.27
N ASN A 44 12.95 21.19 10.28
CA ASN A 44 14.34 21.65 10.29
C ASN A 44 15.36 20.50 10.48
N SER A 45 14.93 19.34 10.96
CA SER A 45 15.77 18.14 11.09
C SER A 45 15.80 17.30 9.80
N GLY A 46 15.05 17.73 8.78
CA GLY A 46 14.98 17.03 7.52
C GLY A 46 13.96 15.87 7.49
N THR A 47 13.11 15.77 8.50
CA THR A 47 12.09 14.72 8.59
C THR A 47 10.69 15.21 8.24
N TYR A 48 9.72 14.29 8.16
CA TYR A 48 8.33 14.58 7.85
C TYR A 48 7.39 14.09 8.97
N PRO A 49 7.29 14.80 10.10
CA PRO A 49 6.49 14.36 11.24
C PRO A 49 5.01 14.20 10.90
N ASP A 50 4.46 15.03 10.02
CA ASP A 50 3.06 14.93 9.60
C ASP A 50 2.81 13.71 8.69
N VAL A 51 3.79 13.27 7.90
CA VAL A 51 3.72 11.98 7.16
C VAL A 51 3.63 10.82 8.14
N ARG A 52 4.51 10.77 9.16
CA ARG A 52 4.50 9.73 10.21
C ARG A 52 3.16 9.70 10.95
N LYS A 53 2.66 10.87 11.32
CA LYS A 53 1.34 11.01 11.95
C LYS A 53 0.24 10.47 11.04
N ARG A 54 0.24 10.83 9.75
CA ARG A 54 -0.76 10.37 8.78
C ARG A 54 -0.73 8.85 8.59
N ILE A 55 0.46 8.24 8.47
CA ILE A 55 0.61 6.78 8.41
C ILE A 55 0.01 6.13 9.66
N SER A 56 0.34 6.62 10.85
CA SER A 56 -0.19 6.11 12.11
C SER A 56 -1.72 6.19 12.19
N GLU A 57 -2.32 7.30 11.79
CA GLU A 57 -3.77 7.49 11.74
C GLU A 57 -4.44 6.50 10.80
N LEU A 58 -3.89 6.30 9.60
CA LEU A 58 -4.41 5.36 8.62
C LEU A 58 -4.34 3.92 9.13
N LEU A 59 -3.22 3.52 9.71
CA LEU A 59 -3.06 2.19 10.31
C LEU A 59 -4.06 1.94 11.44
N LYS A 60 -4.26 2.92 12.34
CA LYS A 60 -5.26 2.83 13.42
C LYS A 60 -6.69 2.74 12.90
N LYS A 61 -7.00 3.44 11.81
CA LYS A 61 -8.32 3.35 11.14
C LYS A 61 -8.54 1.95 10.54
N GLY A 62 -7.48 1.29 10.15
CA GLY A 62 -7.47 -0.01 9.47
C GLY A 62 -7.33 0.17 7.96
N GLN A 63 -6.39 -0.57 7.40
CA GLN A 63 -6.14 -0.66 5.96
C GLN A 63 -6.11 -2.14 5.57
N LEU A 64 -6.57 -2.46 4.37
CA LEU A 64 -6.41 -3.80 3.81
C LEU A 64 -4.93 -4.04 3.45
N LEU A 65 -4.33 -3.05 2.82
CA LEU A 65 -2.96 -3.11 2.32
C LEU A 65 -2.29 -1.75 2.52
N ILE A 66 -1.02 -1.76 2.88
CA ILE A 66 -0.14 -0.60 2.86
C ILE A 66 0.99 -0.86 1.87
N ASN A 67 1.19 0.06 0.92
CA ASN A 67 2.30 -0.02 -0.04
C ASN A 67 3.28 1.11 0.21
N TYR A 68 4.55 0.77 0.26
CA TYR A 68 5.64 1.72 0.22
C TYR A 68 6.54 1.45 -0.98
N THR A 69 6.83 2.48 -1.75
CA THR A 69 7.78 2.47 -2.87
C THR A 69 8.77 3.60 -2.66
N GLY A 70 10.06 3.26 -2.54
CA GLY A 70 11.10 4.26 -2.27
C GLY A 70 12.38 3.65 -1.72
N HIS A 71 13.27 4.52 -1.24
CA HIS A 71 14.47 4.09 -0.52
C HIS A 71 14.14 3.54 0.87
N GLY A 72 15.02 2.73 1.40
CA GLY A 72 14.93 2.22 2.77
C GLY A 72 16.07 1.27 3.08
N ASN A 73 16.02 0.75 4.26
CA ASN A 73 17.04 -0.14 4.82
C ASN A 73 16.41 -1.10 5.84
N THR A 74 17.24 -1.81 6.59
CA THR A 74 16.79 -2.77 7.59
C THR A 74 15.99 -2.17 8.76
N THR A 75 16.00 -0.85 8.95
CA THR A 75 15.39 -0.19 10.11
C THR A 75 14.34 0.87 9.78
N ALA A 76 14.27 1.33 8.52
CA ALA A 76 13.39 2.45 8.17
C ALA A 76 13.01 2.48 6.69
N TRP A 77 11.90 3.15 6.41
CA TRP A 77 11.53 3.66 5.10
C TRP A 77 12.11 5.05 4.94
N SER A 78 12.69 5.31 3.79
CA SER A 78 13.35 6.52 3.32
C SER A 78 14.53 6.98 4.19
N ASP A 79 15.38 7.82 3.61
CA ASP A 79 16.47 8.49 4.30
C ASP A 79 15.97 9.53 5.30
N GLU A 80 14.72 9.99 5.13
CA GLU A 80 14.02 10.89 6.05
C GLU A 80 13.35 10.16 7.22
N TYR A 81 13.52 8.84 7.34
CA TYR A 81 13.00 8.02 8.43
C TYR A 81 11.48 8.18 8.65
N VAL A 82 10.70 8.18 7.57
CA VAL A 82 9.24 8.43 7.62
C VAL A 82 8.46 7.35 8.34
N TRP A 83 9.00 6.13 8.40
CA TRP A 83 8.46 5.03 9.19
C TRP A 83 9.59 4.12 9.63
N THR A 84 9.80 4.01 10.93
CA THR A 84 10.96 3.33 11.50
C THR A 84 10.56 2.05 12.25
N GLN A 85 11.53 1.20 12.53
CA GLN A 85 11.35 0.04 13.41
C GLN A 85 10.80 0.45 14.79
N THR A 86 11.23 1.59 15.32
CA THR A 86 10.70 2.13 16.57
C THR A 86 9.22 2.47 16.45
N ASP A 87 8.79 3.10 15.35
CA ASP A 87 7.36 3.39 15.10
C ASP A 87 6.54 2.10 15.02
N ILE A 88 7.07 1.08 14.36
CA ILE A 88 6.44 -0.25 14.27
C ILE A 88 6.24 -0.83 15.66
N LEU A 89 7.31 -0.90 16.47
CA LEU A 89 7.29 -1.51 17.80
C LEU A 89 6.41 -0.74 18.80
N GLN A 90 6.28 0.58 18.64
CA GLN A 90 5.44 1.43 19.50
C GLN A 90 3.98 1.52 19.02
N SER A 91 3.70 1.07 17.81
CA SER A 91 2.35 1.10 17.26
C SER A 91 1.40 0.15 17.99
N THR A 92 0.12 0.54 18.06
CA THR A 92 -0.95 -0.30 18.61
C THR A 92 -2.19 -0.14 17.74
N TYR A 93 -2.61 -1.22 17.08
CA TYR A 93 -3.83 -1.33 16.29
C TYR A 93 -4.15 -2.81 16.06
N THR A 94 -5.44 -3.11 15.84
CA THR A 94 -5.93 -4.50 15.77
C THR A 94 -6.27 -4.97 14.36
N LYS A 95 -6.43 -4.04 13.41
CA LYS A 95 -6.71 -4.36 12.00
C LYS A 95 -5.39 -4.42 11.26
N LEU A 96 -4.87 -5.63 11.09
CA LEU A 96 -3.54 -5.86 10.52
C LEU A 96 -3.58 -5.83 8.99
N PRO A 97 -2.90 -4.87 8.34
CA PRO A 97 -2.81 -4.83 6.88
C PRO A 97 -1.84 -5.86 6.32
N ILE A 98 -1.94 -6.11 5.03
CA ILE A 98 -0.85 -6.69 4.24
C ILE A 98 0.12 -5.56 3.92
N TRP A 99 1.41 -5.77 4.14
CA TRP A 99 2.46 -4.83 3.79
C TRP A 99 3.09 -5.20 2.45
N VAL A 100 3.24 -4.22 1.57
CA VAL A 100 4.03 -4.32 0.35
C VAL A 100 5.14 -3.27 0.44
N THR A 101 6.37 -3.72 0.56
CA THR A 101 7.52 -2.85 0.78
C THR A 101 8.53 -2.99 -0.35
N ALA A 102 8.35 -2.19 -1.39
CA ALA A 102 9.24 -2.14 -2.55
C ALA A 102 10.43 -1.20 -2.28
N THR A 103 11.28 -1.62 -1.37
CA THR A 103 12.47 -0.91 -0.89
C THR A 103 13.59 -1.90 -0.58
N CYS A 104 14.80 -1.42 -0.26
CA CYS A 104 15.96 -2.28 -0.01
C CYS A 104 15.93 -2.88 1.40
N ASP A 105 16.37 -4.13 1.55
CA ASP A 105 16.76 -4.81 2.78
C ASP A 105 15.75 -4.76 3.95
N PHE A 106 14.50 -4.36 3.74
CA PHE A 106 13.54 -4.08 4.81
C PHE A 106 13.26 -5.29 5.70
N THR A 107 13.40 -6.50 5.16
CA THR A 107 13.23 -7.76 5.91
C THR A 107 14.44 -8.67 5.72
N ARG A 108 15.60 -8.19 6.12
CA ARG A 108 16.85 -8.98 6.08
C ARG A 108 16.93 -9.92 7.27
N PHE A 109 16.13 -10.97 7.25
CA PHE A 109 15.96 -11.91 8.36
C PHE A 109 17.16 -12.82 8.66
N ASP A 110 18.19 -12.80 7.82
CA ASP A 110 19.46 -13.52 8.01
C ASP A 110 20.56 -12.62 8.59
N ASP A 111 20.22 -11.43 9.06
CA ASP A 111 21.11 -10.57 9.84
C ASP A 111 21.05 -10.93 11.32
N VAL A 112 22.09 -10.57 12.08
CA VAL A 112 22.13 -10.76 13.54
C VAL A 112 21.15 -9.83 14.26
N ASN A 113 20.75 -8.74 13.65
CA ASN A 113 19.79 -7.78 14.18
C ASN A 113 18.43 -7.98 13.52
N THR A 114 17.38 -7.94 14.34
CA THR A 114 16.01 -7.99 13.85
C THR A 114 15.71 -6.78 12.97
N SER A 115 15.28 -7.01 11.76
CA SER A 115 14.93 -5.96 10.81
C SER A 115 13.53 -5.36 11.08
N ALA A 116 13.24 -4.21 10.46
CA ALA A 116 11.94 -3.56 10.56
C ALA A 116 10.80 -4.44 10.01
N GLY A 117 11.02 -5.15 8.91
CA GLY A 117 10.03 -6.07 8.35
C GLY A 117 9.73 -7.26 9.26
N GLU A 118 10.74 -7.83 9.92
CA GLU A 118 10.52 -8.85 10.96
C GLU A 118 9.70 -8.25 12.11
N SER A 119 10.03 -7.03 12.53
CA SER A 119 9.30 -6.33 13.59
C SER A 119 7.83 -6.08 13.21
N VAL A 120 7.52 -5.84 11.94
CA VAL A 120 6.12 -5.78 11.46
C VAL A 120 5.42 -7.12 11.69
N PHE A 121 6.04 -8.22 11.36
CA PHE A 121 5.41 -9.55 11.45
C PHE A 121 5.33 -10.08 12.88
N LEU A 122 6.32 -9.79 13.70
CA LEU A 122 6.45 -10.33 15.08
C LEU A 122 5.77 -9.45 16.14
N ASN A 123 5.26 -8.26 15.81
CA ASN A 123 4.65 -7.36 16.78
C ASN A 123 3.27 -7.88 17.23
N ALA A 124 3.16 -8.27 18.49
CA ALA A 124 1.93 -8.79 19.08
C ALA A 124 0.80 -7.74 19.25
N LYS A 125 1.09 -6.44 19.10
CA LYS A 125 0.13 -5.34 19.34
C LYS A 125 -0.31 -4.63 18.07
N SER A 126 0.38 -4.90 16.97
CA SER A 126 0.15 -4.24 15.68
C SER A 126 0.91 -4.98 14.57
N GLY A 127 1.30 -4.29 13.50
CA GLY A 127 2.14 -4.83 12.45
C GLY A 127 1.37 -5.25 11.22
N GLY A 128 1.61 -6.45 10.70
CA GLY A 128 0.98 -6.93 9.47
C GLY A 128 0.63 -8.40 9.53
N ILE A 129 -0.43 -8.79 8.83
CA ILE A 129 -0.82 -10.20 8.71
C ILE A 129 0.07 -10.95 7.70
N ALA A 130 0.62 -10.22 6.74
CA ALA A 130 1.58 -10.72 5.75
C ALA A 130 2.40 -9.56 5.18
N LEU A 131 3.58 -9.87 4.64
CA LEU A 131 4.44 -8.90 3.96
C LEU A 131 4.91 -9.46 2.61
N PHE A 132 4.77 -8.66 1.56
CA PHE A 132 5.56 -8.76 0.34
C PHE A 132 6.72 -7.77 0.47
N THR A 133 7.93 -8.27 0.64
CA THR A 133 9.05 -7.47 1.12
C THR A 133 10.37 -7.93 0.55
N THR A 134 11.45 -7.21 0.84
CA THR A 134 12.77 -7.48 0.29
C THR A 134 13.77 -7.93 1.36
N THR A 135 14.66 -8.83 0.97
CA THR A 135 15.74 -9.35 1.83
C THR A 135 17.11 -8.83 1.43
N ARG A 136 17.21 -8.10 0.33
CA ARG A 136 18.47 -7.56 -0.24
C ARG A 136 18.21 -6.24 -0.93
N VAL A 137 19.29 -5.58 -1.28
CA VAL A 137 19.28 -4.40 -2.17
C VAL A 137 18.56 -4.73 -3.48
N VAL A 138 17.69 -3.83 -3.90
CA VAL A 138 16.88 -3.94 -5.12
C VAL A 138 16.97 -2.64 -5.93
N VAL A 139 16.62 -2.71 -7.21
CA VAL A 139 16.65 -1.55 -8.10
C VAL A 139 15.24 -1.04 -8.40
N SER A 140 15.08 0.29 -8.46
CA SER A 140 13.78 0.97 -8.59
C SER A 140 12.93 0.47 -9.77
N SER A 141 13.53 0.31 -10.96
CA SER A 141 12.79 -0.20 -12.13
C SER A 141 12.28 -1.62 -11.95
N GLY A 142 13.08 -2.48 -11.31
CA GLY A 142 12.67 -3.85 -10.97
C GLY A 142 11.58 -3.87 -9.90
N ASN A 143 11.62 -2.96 -8.94
CA ASN A 143 10.59 -2.79 -7.91
C ASN A 143 9.26 -2.36 -8.54
N SER A 144 9.28 -1.38 -9.43
CA SER A 144 8.09 -0.93 -10.15
C SER A 144 7.45 -2.06 -10.94
N ALA A 145 8.24 -2.79 -11.73
CA ALA A 145 7.74 -3.92 -12.51
C ALA A 145 7.13 -5.02 -11.62
N LEU A 146 7.78 -5.32 -10.49
CA LEU A 146 7.30 -6.33 -9.55
C LEU A 146 6.00 -5.88 -8.87
N ASN A 147 5.94 -4.65 -8.38
CA ASN A 147 4.75 -4.11 -7.74
C ASN A 147 3.54 -4.10 -8.69
N LYS A 148 3.70 -3.65 -9.94
CA LYS A 148 2.63 -3.64 -10.94
C LYS A 148 2.09 -5.05 -11.18
N GLU A 149 2.98 -6.02 -11.36
CA GLU A 149 2.56 -7.40 -11.59
C GLU A 149 1.96 -8.05 -10.34
N LEU A 150 2.49 -7.74 -9.15
CA LEU A 150 1.93 -8.20 -7.88
C LEU A 150 0.50 -7.68 -7.66
N TYR A 151 0.27 -6.39 -7.93
CA TYR A 151 -1.07 -5.80 -7.80
C TYR A 151 -2.07 -6.45 -8.77
N ARG A 152 -1.69 -6.70 -10.02
CA ARG A 152 -2.53 -7.45 -10.95
C ARG A 152 -2.89 -8.82 -10.39
N ASN A 153 -1.89 -9.57 -9.93
CA ASN A 153 -2.11 -10.92 -9.40
C ASN A 153 -2.89 -10.95 -8.08
N LEU A 154 -2.80 -9.90 -7.25
CA LEU A 154 -3.56 -9.79 -6.00
C LEU A 154 -5.03 -9.43 -6.23
N PHE A 155 -5.30 -8.52 -7.17
CA PHE A 155 -6.63 -7.93 -7.32
C PHE A 155 -7.44 -8.53 -8.47
N GLU A 156 -6.82 -9.17 -9.45
CA GLU A 156 -7.52 -9.91 -10.48
C GLU A 156 -8.13 -11.21 -9.95
N ARG A 157 -9.28 -11.58 -10.50
CA ARG A 157 -9.96 -12.82 -10.20
C ARG A 157 -9.58 -13.89 -11.21
N GLU A 158 -9.52 -15.13 -10.76
CA GLU A 158 -9.44 -16.30 -11.63
C GLU A 158 -10.74 -16.48 -12.44
N SER A 159 -10.70 -17.32 -13.47
CA SER A 159 -11.86 -17.59 -14.34
C SER A 159 -13.08 -18.16 -13.60
N ASP A 160 -12.87 -18.78 -12.45
CA ASP A 160 -13.90 -19.27 -11.54
C ASP A 160 -14.41 -18.22 -10.54
N GLY A 161 -13.92 -16.97 -10.63
CA GLY A 161 -14.29 -15.85 -9.77
C GLY A 161 -13.54 -15.78 -8.44
N ARG A 162 -12.70 -16.77 -8.09
CA ARG A 162 -11.92 -16.72 -6.84
C ARG A 162 -10.76 -15.74 -6.90
N ALA A 163 -10.43 -15.15 -5.76
CA ALA A 163 -9.17 -14.42 -5.60
C ALA A 163 -8.00 -15.41 -5.49
N ARG A 164 -6.83 -15.04 -5.99
CA ARG A 164 -5.60 -15.79 -5.73
C ARG A 164 -5.24 -15.73 -4.27
N THR A 165 -4.58 -16.76 -3.77
CA THR A 165 -3.90 -16.69 -2.47
C THR A 165 -2.66 -15.79 -2.58
N LEU A 166 -2.14 -15.32 -1.44
CA LEU A 166 -0.93 -14.50 -1.41
C LEU A 166 0.26 -15.25 -2.03
N GLY A 167 0.35 -16.56 -1.78
CA GLY A 167 1.38 -17.43 -2.37
C GLY A 167 1.24 -17.57 -3.87
N GLU A 168 0.01 -17.83 -4.39
CA GLU A 168 -0.28 -17.88 -5.82
C GLU A 168 0.07 -16.54 -6.49
N ALA A 169 -0.33 -15.41 -5.89
CA ALA A 169 -0.02 -14.08 -6.41
C ALA A 169 1.49 -13.83 -6.50
N MET A 170 2.27 -14.17 -5.45
CA MET A 170 3.72 -14.03 -5.46
C MET A 170 4.39 -14.94 -6.49
N MET A 171 3.95 -16.19 -6.58
CA MET A 171 4.47 -17.16 -7.55
C MET A 171 4.26 -16.68 -8.99
N GLU A 172 3.04 -16.30 -9.35
CA GLU A 172 2.71 -15.83 -10.69
C GLU A 172 3.45 -14.53 -11.03
N THR A 173 3.58 -13.61 -10.07
CA THR A 173 4.37 -12.40 -10.22
C THR A 173 5.83 -12.74 -10.59
N LYS A 174 6.45 -13.64 -9.84
CA LYS A 174 7.85 -14.04 -10.10
C LYS A 174 8.01 -14.81 -11.42
N ARG A 175 7.01 -15.58 -11.83
CA ARG A 175 7.06 -16.32 -13.11
C ARG A 175 7.07 -15.40 -14.32
N LYS A 176 6.31 -14.31 -14.29
CA LYS A 176 6.21 -13.34 -15.39
C LYS A 176 7.40 -12.41 -15.52
N LEU A 177 8.19 -12.23 -14.46
CA LEU A 177 9.31 -11.33 -14.44
C LEU A 177 10.63 -12.05 -14.75
N SER A 178 11.59 -11.31 -15.32
CA SER A 178 12.96 -11.73 -15.52
C SER A 178 13.91 -11.02 -14.56
N GLY A 179 15.19 -11.44 -14.55
CA GLY A 179 16.24 -10.80 -13.76
C GLY A 179 16.29 -11.22 -12.29
N ILE A 180 17.37 -10.83 -11.62
CA ILE A 180 17.68 -11.23 -10.24
C ILE A 180 16.83 -10.47 -9.20
N ASN A 181 16.37 -9.27 -9.53
CA ASN A 181 15.63 -8.40 -8.59
C ASN A 181 14.44 -9.11 -7.93
N LYS A 182 13.70 -9.91 -8.70
CA LYS A 182 12.55 -10.68 -8.22
C LYS A 182 12.92 -11.73 -7.15
N LEU A 183 14.15 -12.21 -7.11
CA LEU A 183 14.61 -13.21 -6.15
C LEU A 183 14.74 -12.61 -4.74
N ASN A 184 15.01 -11.31 -4.68
CA ASN A 184 15.18 -10.57 -3.45
C ASN A 184 13.85 -10.24 -2.75
N PHE A 185 12.72 -10.41 -3.46
CA PHE A 185 11.39 -10.29 -2.86
C PHE A 185 10.92 -11.61 -2.30
N ILE A 186 10.30 -11.55 -1.14
CA ILE A 186 9.69 -12.70 -0.45
C ILE A 186 8.29 -12.37 0.05
N LEU A 187 7.51 -13.42 0.33
CA LEU A 187 6.29 -13.37 1.11
C LEU A 187 6.60 -13.89 2.51
N ILE A 188 6.32 -13.08 3.54
CA ILE A 188 6.27 -13.51 4.93
C ILE A 188 4.81 -13.54 5.35
N GLY A 189 4.37 -14.63 5.95
CA GLY A 189 2.98 -14.87 6.35
C GLY A 189 2.45 -16.17 5.77
N ASP A 190 1.16 -16.42 5.97
CA ASP A 190 0.51 -17.61 5.44
C ASP A 190 0.24 -17.45 3.92
N PRO A 191 0.88 -18.27 3.06
CA PRO A 191 0.67 -18.21 1.63
C PRO A 191 -0.74 -18.63 1.17
N ALA A 192 -1.51 -19.28 2.03
CA ALA A 192 -2.90 -19.69 1.74
C ALA A 192 -3.91 -18.56 1.95
N LEU A 193 -3.53 -17.46 2.62
CA LEU A 193 -4.41 -16.30 2.78
C LEU A 193 -4.81 -15.70 1.44
N ARG A 194 -6.03 -15.15 1.40
CA ARG A 194 -6.57 -14.35 0.29
C ARG A 194 -6.91 -12.97 0.80
N ILE A 195 -6.77 -11.95 -0.06
CA ILE A 195 -7.29 -10.62 0.29
C ILE A 195 -8.80 -10.68 0.38
N SER A 196 -9.35 -9.94 1.36
CA SER A 196 -10.80 -9.80 1.51
C SER A 196 -11.33 -8.80 0.48
N TYR A 197 -12.31 -9.23 -0.30
CA TYR A 197 -13.07 -8.35 -1.18
C TYR A 197 -14.36 -7.91 -0.47
N PRO A 198 -14.86 -6.70 -0.74
CA PRO A 198 -16.20 -6.31 -0.29
C PRO A 198 -17.24 -7.31 -0.84
N GLU A 199 -18.08 -7.83 0.04
CA GLU A 199 -19.18 -8.74 -0.34
C GLU A 199 -20.35 -7.95 -0.90
N TYR A 200 -20.52 -6.72 -0.43
CA TYR A 200 -21.64 -5.86 -0.79
C TYR A 200 -21.16 -4.64 -1.60
N LYS A 201 -21.99 -4.24 -2.53
CA LYS A 201 -21.79 -3.02 -3.32
C LYS A 201 -22.75 -1.95 -2.80
N ALA A 202 -22.20 -0.83 -2.30
CA ALA A 202 -22.99 0.35 -2.01
C ALA A 202 -23.18 1.15 -3.30
N GLN A 203 -24.40 1.49 -3.63
CA GLN A 203 -24.75 2.26 -4.81
C GLN A 203 -25.63 3.45 -4.44
N VAL A 204 -25.25 4.65 -4.88
CA VAL A 204 -26.11 5.83 -4.77
C VAL A 204 -27.19 5.74 -5.85
N THR A 205 -28.45 5.85 -5.45
CA THR A 205 -29.61 5.72 -6.37
C THR A 205 -30.26 7.06 -6.66
N ALA A 206 -30.21 8.02 -5.69
CA ALA A 206 -30.76 9.36 -5.90
C ALA A 206 -30.02 10.43 -5.10
N VAL A 207 -30.11 11.67 -5.54
CA VAL A 207 -29.64 12.86 -4.82
C VAL A 207 -30.76 13.91 -4.85
N ASN A 208 -31.15 14.41 -3.67
CA ASN A 208 -32.28 15.32 -3.48
C ASN A 208 -33.57 14.83 -4.18
N GLY A 209 -33.83 13.50 -4.11
CA GLY A 209 -34.99 12.86 -4.73
C GLY A 209 -34.92 12.71 -6.27
N LYS A 210 -33.81 13.10 -6.91
CA LYS A 210 -33.58 12.85 -8.33
C LYS A 210 -32.71 11.61 -8.51
N ALA A 211 -33.15 10.67 -9.33
CA ALA A 211 -32.37 9.48 -9.68
C ALA A 211 -31.02 9.87 -10.32
N ILE A 212 -29.99 9.05 -10.07
CA ILE A 212 -28.69 9.21 -10.69
C ILE A 212 -28.83 9.01 -12.21
N SER A 213 -28.25 9.94 -12.96
CA SER A 213 -28.15 9.92 -14.42
C SER A 213 -26.76 10.38 -14.84
N ASP A 214 -26.46 10.33 -16.13
CA ASP A 214 -25.20 10.82 -16.70
C ASP A 214 -25.04 12.35 -16.62
N GLU A 215 -26.13 13.07 -16.29
CA GLU A 215 -26.06 14.51 -16.11
C GLU A 215 -25.48 14.88 -14.75
N PRO A 216 -24.52 15.82 -14.69
CA PRO A 216 -23.89 16.23 -13.44
C PRO A 216 -24.88 16.98 -12.54
N PHE A 217 -24.88 16.65 -11.27
CA PHE A 217 -25.56 17.43 -10.24
C PHE A 217 -24.77 18.69 -9.91
N THR A 218 -25.47 19.83 -9.81
CA THR A 218 -24.87 21.10 -9.39
C THR A 218 -25.40 21.50 -8.03
N PHE A 219 -24.51 21.80 -7.09
CA PHE A 219 -24.83 22.21 -5.72
C PHE A 219 -24.24 23.57 -5.41
N LYS A 220 -24.88 24.30 -4.51
CA LYS A 220 -24.33 25.54 -3.94
C LYS A 220 -23.42 25.21 -2.77
N ALA A 221 -22.41 26.05 -2.52
CA ALA A 221 -21.59 25.92 -1.34
C ALA A 221 -22.46 25.95 -0.06
N LEU A 222 -22.18 25.04 0.87
CA LEU A 222 -22.92 24.87 2.13
C LEU A 222 -24.39 24.42 1.98
N GLU A 223 -24.82 24.03 0.80
CA GLU A 223 -26.15 23.45 0.60
C GLU A 223 -26.27 22.09 1.30
N LYS A 224 -27.39 21.87 1.95
CA LYS A 224 -27.71 20.56 2.51
C LYS A 224 -28.22 19.66 1.37
N ILE A 225 -27.56 18.55 1.15
CA ILE A 225 -27.98 17.53 0.19
C ILE A 225 -28.45 16.27 0.89
N THR A 226 -29.41 15.58 0.30
CA THR A 226 -29.87 14.25 0.71
C THR A 226 -29.39 13.26 -0.32
N VAL A 227 -28.68 12.21 0.12
CA VAL A 227 -28.21 11.12 -0.73
C VAL A 227 -28.98 9.86 -0.34
N GLU A 228 -29.57 9.21 -1.32
CA GLU A 228 -30.26 7.94 -1.20
C GLU A 228 -29.43 6.86 -1.88
N GLY A 229 -29.42 5.66 -1.33
CA GLY A 229 -28.64 4.55 -1.87
C GLY A 229 -29.11 3.21 -1.35
N GLU A 230 -28.58 2.16 -1.92
CA GLU A 230 -28.83 0.78 -1.54
C GLU A 230 -27.54 0.00 -1.41
N ILE A 231 -27.61 -1.10 -0.69
CA ILE A 231 -26.53 -2.08 -0.55
C ILE A 231 -27.01 -3.35 -1.25
N LEU A 232 -26.24 -3.75 -2.29
CA LEU A 232 -26.51 -4.90 -3.14
C LEU A 232 -25.60 -6.07 -2.79
#